data_bb9792a811bf9f6b211abf06667f352b
#
_entry.id   bb9792a811bf9f6b211abf06667f352b
#
_cell.length_a   1.000
_cell.length_b   1.000
_cell.length_c   1.000
_cell.angle_alpha   90.00
_cell.angle_beta   90.00
_cell.angle_gamma   90.00
#
_symmetry.space_group_name_H-M   'P 1'
#
loop_
_entity.id
_entity.type
_entity.pdbx_description
1 polymer ?
#
loop_
_entity_poly.entity_id
_entity_poly.type
_entity_poly.pdbx_seq_one_letter_code
_entity_poly.pdbx_strand_id
1 'polypeptide(L)'
;TALERMITVSSLTKAYKGTTVVNDLNFEVTPGIVTGFLGPNGAGKSTTMRMIVGLDEPTQGTARIDGKPYADYKRPLEKVGTLLDAKWVHPNRSAAAHLRWVAAANGMSKKRVDEVLGIVGLSDVAGRKAGKFSLGMGQRLGLACALLGDPEVLILDEPVNGLDPEGIRWVRDFVRALA
;
A
#
# COMPACT_ATOMS: atom_id res chain seq x y z
N THR A 1 27.33 12.98 -0.56
CA THR A 1 26.55 11.72 -0.52
C THR A 1 25.26 11.98 -1.27
N ALA A 2 25.04 11.30 -2.41
CA ALA A 2 23.76 11.34 -3.10
C ALA A 2 22.71 10.83 -2.12
N LEU A 3 21.65 11.60 -1.88
CA LEU A 3 20.51 11.16 -1.10
C LEU A 3 19.98 9.89 -1.78
N GLU A 4 19.91 8.79 -1.05
CA GLU A 4 19.30 7.57 -1.56
C GLU A 4 17.84 7.89 -1.92
N ARG A 5 17.45 7.55 -3.13
CA ARG A 5 16.11 7.83 -3.64
C ARG A 5 15.34 6.53 -3.66
N MET A 6 14.32 6.42 -2.81
CA MET A 6 13.53 5.20 -2.72
C MET A 6 12.51 5.09 -3.85
N ILE A 7 11.83 6.17 -4.20
CA ILE A 7 10.92 6.23 -5.35
C ILE A 7 11.33 7.42 -6.22
N THR A 8 11.43 7.19 -7.53
CA THR A 8 11.67 8.24 -8.52
C THR A 8 10.59 8.17 -9.59
N VAL A 9 9.89 9.28 -9.78
CA VAL A 9 8.86 9.45 -10.82
C VAL A 9 9.33 10.54 -11.76
N SER A 10 9.40 10.23 -13.06
CA SER A 10 9.95 11.13 -14.08
C SER A 10 8.99 11.23 -15.26
N SER A 11 8.52 12.45 -15.53
CA SER A 11 7.60 12.82 -16.62
C SER A 11 6.42 11.86 -16.75
N LEU A 12 5.89 11.39 -15.62
CA LEU A 12 4.86 10.37 -15.59
C LEU A 12 3.53 10.94 -16.09
N THR A 13 3.00 10.33 -17.13
CA THR A 13 1.75 10.75 -17.77
C THR A 13 0.84 9.56 -17.97
N LYS A 14 -0.44 9.73 -17.69
CA LYS A 14 -1.50 8.75 -17.97
C LYS A 14 -2.68 9.39 -18.62
N ALA A 15 -3.07 8.84 -19.76
CA ALA A 15 -4.30 9.19 -20.47
C ALA A 15 -5.18 7.95 -20.66
N TYR A 16 -6.48 8.09 -20.46
CA TYR A 16 -7.50 7.08 -20.76
C TYR A 16 -8.43 7.63 -21.83
N LYS A 17 -8.54 6.94 -22.96
CA LYS A 17 -9.43 7.33 -24.09
C LYS A 17 -9.33 8.82 -24.45
N GLY A 18 -8.10 9.35 -24.50
CA GLY A 18 -7.84 10.75 -24.84
C GLY A 18 -7.95 11.76 -23.69
N THR A 19 -8.39 11.34 -22.50
CA THR A 19 -8.43 12.21 -21.32
C THR A 19 -7.19 11.97 -20.46
N THR A 20 -6.36 13.00 -20.27
CA THR A 20 -5.19 12.97 -19.42
C THR A 20 -5.59 13.10 -17.95
N VAL A 21 -5.25 12.11 -17.12
CA VAL A 21 -5.55 12.08 -15.68
C VAL A 21 -4.31 12.32 -14.82
N VAL A 22 -3.13 12.04 -15.34
CA VAL A 22 -1.83 12.41 -14.75
C VAL A 22 -0.99 13.01 -15.88
N ASN A 23 -0.40 14.18 -15.66
CA ASN A 23 0.32 14.92 -16.69
C ASN A 23 1.69 15.36 -16.20
N ASP A 24 2.74 14.85 -16.84
CA ASP A 24 4.15 15.20 -16.62
C ASP A 24 4.56 15.29 -15.14
N LEU A 25 4.14 14.30 -14.34
CA LEU A 25 4.39 14.28 -12.91
C LEU A 25 5.84 13.90 -12.62
N ASN A 26 6.50 14.71 -11.79
CA ASN A 26 7.90 14.53 -11.39
C ASN A 26 8.02 14.67 -9.88
N PHE A 27 8.53 13.66 -9.19
CA PHE A 27 8.87 13.72 -7.77
C PHE A 27 9.79 12.60 -7.33
N GLU A 28 10.36 12.75 -6.15
CA GLU A 28 11.20 11.75 -5.49
C GLU A 28 10.75 11.54 -4.05
N VAL A 29 10.89 10.31 -3.56
CA VAL A 29 10.68 9.94 -2.17
C VAL A 29 11.99 9.43 -1.61
N THR A 30 12.39 9.96 -0.46
CA THR A 30 13.60 9.56 0.27
C THR A 30 13.25 8.60 1.41
N PRO A 31 14.17 7.68 1.79
CA PRO A 31 13.98 6.80 2.94
C PRO A 31 13.82 7.55 4.27
N GLY A 32 13.18 6.91 5.25
CA GLY A 32 13.11 7.40 6.63
C GLY A 32 12.15 8.56 6.85
N ILE A 33 11.29 8.88 5.87
CA ILE A 33 10.28 9.94 6.01
C ILE A 33 8.91 9.52 5.48
N VAL A 34 7.88 10.05 6.10
CA VAL A 34 6.50 9.94 5.59
C VAL A 34 6.26 11.04 4.57
N THR A 35 6.11 10.67 3.31
CA THR A 35 5.80 11.61 2.23
C THR A 35 4.31 11.63 1.95
N GLY A 36 3.68 12.80 2.08
CA GLY A 36 2.27 13.01 1.75
C GLY A 36 2.08 13.37 0.28
N PHE A 37 1.22 12.63 -0.42
CA PHE A 37 0.81 12.92 -1.78
C PHE A 37 -0.58 13.56 -1.75
N LEU A 38 -0.63 14.89 -1.85
CA LEU A 38 -1.84 15.69 -1.67
C LEU A 38 -2.44 16.11 -3.00
N GLY A 39 -3.75 16.23 -3.04
CA GLY A 39 -4.51 16.71 -4.19
C GLY A 39 -6.01 16.48 -4.03
N PRO A 40 -6.85 17.16 -4.80
CA PRO A 40 -8.30 16.94 -4.78
C PRO A 40 -8.65 15.54 -5.28
N ASN A 41 -9.90 15.11 -5.01
CA ASN A 41 -10.43 13.88 -5.59
C ASN A 41 -10.43 14.00 -7.12
N GLY A 42 -9.99 12.92 -7.80
CA GLY A 42 -9.84 12.93 -9.25
C GLY A 42 -8.53 13.53 -9.77
N ALA A 43 -7.61 13.97 -8.89
CA ALA A 43 -6.31 14.53 -9.30
C ALA A 43 -5.28 13.47 -9.75
N GLY A 44 -5.68 12.21 -9.95
CA GLY A 44 -4.78 11.14 -10.42
C GLY A 44 -3.90 10.50 -9.33
N LYS A 45 -4.17 10.76 -8.04
CA LYS A 45 -3.37 10.18 -6.92
C LYS A 45 -3.34 8.66 -6.95
N SER A 46 -4.51 8.02 -6.93
CA SER A 46 -4.62 6.55 -6.99
C SER A 46 -4.02 5.98 -8.27
N THR A 47 -4.25 6.65 -9.40
CA THR A 47 -3.66 6.26 -10.70
C THR A 47 -2.14 6.31 -10.65
N THR A 48 -1.56 7.36 -10.04
CA THR A 48 -0.11 7.48 -9.87
C THR A 48 0.45 6.34 -9.01
N MET A 49 -0.18 6.05 -7.86
CA MET A 49 0.23 4.94 -6.99
C MET A 49 0.14 3.59 -7.71
N ARG A 50 -0.91 3.37 -8.50
CA ARG A 50 -1.08 2.16 -9.30
C ARG A 50 0.01 2.02 -10.38
N MET A 51 0.43 3.12 -11.00
CA MET A 51 1.54 3.11 -11.96
C MET A 51 2.89 2.81 -11.29
N ILE A 52 3.14 3.34 -10.09
CA ILE A 52 4.37 3.07 -9.33
C ILE A 52 4.54 1.56 -9.07
N VAL A 53 3.46 0.86 -8.75
CA VAL A 53 3.47 -0.59 -8.46
C VAL A 53 3.07 -1.45 -9.67
N GLY A 54 3.07 -0.89 -10.87
CA GLY A 54 2.89 -1.65 -12.12
C GLY A 54 1.49 -2.23 -12.34
N LEU A 55 0.47 -1.74 -11.62
CA LEU A 55 -0.93 -2.13 -11.85
C LEU A 55 -1.54 -1.42 -13.06
N ASP A 56 -1.03 -0.25 -13.40
CA ASP A 56 -1.37 0.50 -14.60
C ASP A 56 -0.08 0.89 -15.32
N GLU A 57 -0.05 0.74 -16.64
CA GLU A 57 1.06 1.22 -17.45
C GLU A 57 0.95 2.73 -17.70
N PRO A 58 2.02 3.50 -17.52
CA PRO A 58 2.04 4.91 -17.93
C PRO A 58 1.90 5.05 -19.46
N THR A 59 1.26 6.12 -19.90
CA THR A 59 1.25 6.49 -21.32
C THR A 59 2.62 7.03 -21.74
N GLN A 60 3.28 7.77 -20.84
CA GLN A 60 4.64 8.29 -20.98
C GLN A 60 5.32 8.38 -19.61
N GLY A 61 6.64 8.49 -19.62
CA GLY A 61 7.44 8.62 -18.42
C GLY A 61 7.69 7.30 -17.70
N THR A 62 8.29 7.37 -16.50
CA THR A 62 8.68 6.20 -15.73
C THR A 62 8.43 6.40 -14.24
N ALA A 63 8.14 5.29 -13.56
CA ALA A 63 8.18 5.19 -12.10
C ALA A 63 9.13 4.06 -11.70
N ARG A 64 10.06 4.36 -10.80
CA ARG A 64 11.08 3.42 -10.35
C ARG A 64 11.13 3.38 -8.84
N ILE A 65 11.39 2.20 -8.30
CA ILE A 65 11.61 1.97 -6.88
C ILE A 65 13.04 1.47 -6.77
N ASP A 66 13.88 2.19 -6.03
CA ASP A 66 15.30 1.90 -5.89
C ASP A 66 15.99 1.66 -7.26
N GLY A 67 15.69 2.55 -8.21
CA GLY A 67 16.23 2.56 -9.56
C GLY A 67 15.63 1.55 -10.55
N LYS A 68 14.69 0.68 -10.12
CA LYS A 68 14.10 -0.38 -10.94
C LYS A 68 12.57 -0.24 -11.06
N PRO A 69 11.96 -0.65 -12.17
CA PRO A 69 10.52 -0.86 -12.24
C PRO A 69 10.06 -1.91 -11.21
N TYR A 70 8.88 -1.74 -10.65
CA TYR A 70 8.33 -2.69 -9.67
C TYR A 70 8.24 -4.14 -10.22
N ALA A 71 7.91 -4.30 -11.49
CA ALA A 71 7.78 -5.60 -12.14
C ALA A 71 9.10 -6.41 -12.20
N ASP A 72 10.25 -5.75 -12.05
CA ASP A 72 11.57 -6.39 -12.10
C ASP A 72 11.99 -7.03 -10.77
N TYR A 73 11.21 -6.82 -9.70
CA TYR A 73 11.49 -7.42 -8.40
C TYR A 73 11.01 -8.87 -8.34
N LYS A 74 11.90 -9.79 -8.01
CA LYS A 74 11.58 -11.23 -7.82
C LYS A 74 10.64 -11.47 -6.64
N ARG A 75 10.73 -10.62 -5.61
CA ARG A 75 9.93 -10.65 -4.39
C ARG A 75 9.33 -9.27 -4.12
N PRO A 76 8.36 -8.86 -4.95
CA PRO A 76 7.86 -7.49 -4.91
C PRO A 76 7.24 -7.10 -3.57
N LEU A 77 6.61 -8.03 -2.83
CA LEU A 77 6.00 -7.76 -1.53
C LEU A 77 7.04 -7.51 -0.41
N GLU A 78 8.28 -7.97 -0.58
CA GLU A 78 9.39 -7.63 0.33
C GLU A 78 9.95 -6.24 0.04
N LYS A 79 9.71 -5.70 -1.16
CA LYS A 79 10.14 -4.35 -1.53
C LYS A 79 9.07 -3.31 -1.25
N VAL A 80 7.82 -3.59 -1.62
CA VAL A 80 6.70 -2.64 -1.48
C VAL A 80 5.46 -3.30 -0.92
N GLY A 81 4.96 -2.78 0.19
CA GLY A 81 3.62 -3.06 0.69
C GLY A 81 2.64 -1.99 0.21
N THR A 82 1.45 -2.40 -0.19
CA THR A 82 0.44 -1.49 -0.72
C THR A 82 -0.90 -1.64 -0.03
N LEU A 83 -1.56 -0.50 0.23
CA LEU A 83 -2.97 -0.41 0.58
C LEU A 83 -3.62 0.59 -0.38
N LEU A 84 -4.13 0.10 -1.51
CA LEU A 84 -4.77 0.90 -2.56
C LEU A 84 -6.31 0.83 -2.51
N ASP A 85 -6.85 -0.26 -1.96
CA ASP A 85 -8.29 -0.42 -1.69
C ASP A 85 -8.47 -1.39 -0.50
N ALA A 86 -9.11 -0.93 0.57
CA ALA A 86 -9.37 -1.77 1.74
C ALA A 86 -10.53 -2.77 1.54
N LYS A 87 -11.32 -2.64 0.47
CA LYS A 87 -12.51 -3.48 0.21
C LYS A 87 -12.22 -4.74 -0.61
N TRP A 88 -10.99 -4.98 -1.02
CA TRP A 88 -10.63 -6.11 -1.89
C TRP A 88 -10.66 -7.49 -1.20
N VAL A 89 -10.78 -7.55 0.13
CA VAL A 89 -10.87 -8.81 0.87
C VAL A 89 -12.26 -9.42 0.71
N HIS A 90 -12.31 -10.70 0.30
CA HIS A 90 -13.57 -11.41 0.15
C HIS A 90 -14.35 -11.44 1.49
N PRO A 91 -15.60 -10.97 1.55
CA PRO A 91 -16.32 -10.75 2.81
C PRO A 91 -16.54 -12.01 3.66
N ASN A 92 -16.61 -13.19 3.03
CA ASN A 92 -16.78 -14.47 3.70
C ASN A 92 -15.48 -15.11 4.16
N ARG A 93 -14.32 -14.56 3.83
CA ARG A 93 -13.00 -15.05 4.27
C ARG A 93 -12.65 -14.42 5.61
N SER A 94 -12.10 -15.20 6.56
CA SER A 94 -11.58 -14.63 7.79
C SER A 94 -10.28 -13.86 7.54
N ALA A 95 -9.95 -12.90 8.42
CA ALA A 95 -8.72 -12.13 8.33
C ALA A 95 -7.49 -13.05 8.27
N ALA A 96 -7.40 -14.01 9.19
CA ALA A 96 -6.30 -14.97 9.20
C ALA A 96 -6.24 -15.83 7.94
N ALA A 97 -7.38 -16.32 7.43
CA ALA A 97 -7.41 -17.12 6.21
C ALA A 97 -6.98 -16.31 5.00
N HIS A 98 -7.36 -15.03 4.93
CA HIS A 98 -6.93 -14.14 3.87
C HIS A 98 -5.41 -13.92 3.87
N LEU A 99 -4.84 -13.55 5.02
CA LEU A 99 -3.39 -13.34 5.16
C LEU A 99 -2.59 -14.62 4.90
N ARG A 100 -3.07 -15.78 5.36
CA ARG A 100 -2.42 -17.07 5.08
C ARG A 100 -2.42 -17.41 3.59
N TRP A 101 -3.49 -17.08 2.89
CA TRP A 101 -3.56 -17.26 1.44
C TRP A 101 -2.53 -16.39 0.71
N VAL A 102 -2.44 -15.10 1.06
CA VAL A 102 -1.42 -14.20 0.49
C VAL A 102 -0.01 -14.67 0.84
N ALA A 103 0.23 -15.04 2.09
CA ALA A 103 1.53 -15.53 2.55
C ALA A 103 1.96 -16.80 1.80
N ALA A 104 1.05 -17.77 1.65
CA ALA A 104 1.34 -19.03 0.94
C ALA A 104 1.65 -18.79 -0.54
N ALA A 105 0.90 -17.87 -1.20
CA ALA A 105 1.13 -17.51 -2.59
C ALA A 105 2.51 -16.85 -2.84
N ASN A 106 3.12 -16.28 -1.80
CA ASN A 106 4.41 -15.58 -1.86
C ASN A 106 5.53 -16.28 -1.08
N GLY A 107 5.34 -17.52 -0.66
CA GLY A 107 6.38 -18.31 0.05
C GLY A 107 6.69 -17.81 1.46
N MET A 108 5.77 -17.10 2.10
CA MET A 108 5.95 -16.54 3.45
C MET A 108 5.44 -17.51 4.52
N SER A 109 6.00 -17.42 5.73
CA SER A 109 5.67 -18.32 6.83
C SER A 109 4.32 -17.99 7.49
N LYS A 110 3.68 -19.00 8.10
CA LYS A 110 2.49 -18.78 8.96
C LYS A 110 2.79 -17.89 10.16
N LYS A 111 4.00 -17.98 10.71
CA LYS A 111 4.45 -17.14 11.83
C LYS A 111 4.34 -15.66 11.49
N ARG A 112 4.72 -15.27 10.25
CA ARG A 112 4.62 -13.89 9.81
C ARG A 112 3.17 -13.38 9.79
N VAL A 113 2.20 -14.25 9.47
CA VAL A 113 0.77 -13.89 9.54
C VAL A 113 0.34 -13.54 10.97
N ASP A 114 0.76 -14.34 11.95
CA ASP A 114 0.43 -14.08 13.36
C ASP A 114 1.12 -12.80 13.86
N GLU A 115 2.35 -12.55 13.44
CA GLU A 115 3.08 -11.30 13.74
C GLU A 115 2.35 -10.06 13.22
N VAL A 116 1.97 -10.02 11.93
CA VAL A 116 1.31 -8.83 11.37
C VAL A 116 -0.09 -8.62 11.95
N LEU A 117 -0.82 -9.70 12.30
CA LEU A 117 -2.09 -9.59 13.02
C LEU A 117 -1.90 -8.94 14.40
N GLY A 118 -0.83 -9.29 15.09
CA GLY A 118 -0.44 -8.66 16.36
C GLY A 118 -0.09 -7.19 16.19
N ILE A 119 0.73 -6.87 15.20
CA ILE A 119 1.15 -5.49 14.91
C ILE A 119 -0.03 -4.55 14.68
N VAL A 120 -1.06 -5.00 13.95
CA VAL A 120 -2.24 -4.17 13.67
C VAL A 120 -3.38 -4.33 14.70
N GLY A 121 -3.19 -5.14 15.75
CA GLY A 121 -4.16 -5.34 16.81
C GLY A 121 -5.42 -6.11 16.40
N LEU A 122 -5.28 -7.11 15.51
CA LEU A 122 -6.40 -7.96 15.04
C LEU A 122 -6.31 -9.42 15.49
N SER A 123 -5.37 -9.80 16.37
CA SER A 123 -5.18 -11.17 16.82
C SER A 123 -6.45 -11.82 17.36
N ASP A 124 -7.18 -11.12 18.24
CA ASP A 124 -8.38 -11.64 18.92
C ASP A 124 -9.58 -11.84 17.98
N VAL A 125 -9.56 -11.18 16.83
CA VAL A 125 -10.64 -11.23 15.83
C VAL A 125 -10.19 -11.87 14.50
N ALA A 126 -9.00 -12.45 14.48
CA ALA A 126 -8.40 -13.03 13.28
C ALA A 126 -9.26 -14.11 12.61
N GLY A 127 -10.05 -14.84 13.37
CA GLY A 127 -11.00 -15.85 12.89
C GLY A 127 -12.32 -15.30 12.35
N ARG A 128 -12.64 -14.02 12.57
CA ARG A 128 -13.89 -13.40 12.12
C ARG A 128 -13.83 -13.10 10.62
N LYS A 129 -14.99 -13.24 9.95
CA LYS A 129 -15.14 -12.89 8.53
C LYS A 129 -14.92 -11.40 8.31
N ALA A 130 -14.14 -11.04 7.28
CA ALA A 130 -13.82 -9.66 6.95
C ALA A 130 -15.07 -8.80 6.65
N GLY A 131 -16.14 -9.39 6.11
CA GLY A 131 -17.40 -8.69 5.89
C GLY A 131 -18.13 -8.24 7.16
N LYS A 132 -17.69 -8.70 8.34
CA LYS A 132 -18.21 -8.28 9.66
C LYS A 132 -17.29 -7.26 10.36
N PHE A 133 -16.24 -6.82 9.69
CA PHE A 133 -15.31 -5.83 10.24
C PHE A 133 -15.89 -4.42 10.14
N SER A 134 -15.59 -3.59 11.14
CA SER A 134 -15.76 -2.15 10.99
C SER A 134 -14.84 -1.60 9.92
N LEU A 135 -15.08 -0.39 9.45
CA LEU A 135 -14.19 0.25 8.48
C LEU A 135 -12.74 0.30 9.02
N GLY A 136 -12.55 0.69 10.28
CA GLY A 136 -11.22 0.72 10.91
C GLY A 136 -10.56 -0.65 10.99
N MET A 137 -11.31 -1.72 11.30
CA MET A 137 -10.79 -3.09 11.26
C MET A 137 -10.41 -3.51 9.84
N GLY A 138 -11.18 -3.13 8.83
CA GLY A 138 -10.87 -3.36 7.42
C GLY A 138 -9.58 -2.67 7.00
N GLN A 139 -9.38 -1.42 7.41
CA GLN A 139 -8.13 -0.67 7.18
C GLN A 139 -6.92 -1.35 7.84
N ARG A 140 -7.07 -1.77 9.10
CA ARG A 140 -6.01 -2.53 9.80
C ARG A 140 -5.67 -3.84 9.11
N LEU A 141 -6.66 -4.56 8.56
CA LEU A 141 -6.41 -5.77 7.77
C LEU A 141 -5.67 -5.45 6.48
N GLY A 142 -6.02 -4.37 5.79
CA GLY A 142 -5.28 -3.88 4.63
C GLY A 142 -3.82 -3.54 4.93
N LEU A 143 -3.57 -2.88 6.07
CA LEU A 143 -2.21 -2.61 6.56
C LEU A 143 -1.46 -3.90 6.90
N ALA A 144 -2.11 -4.89 7.53
CA ALA A 144 -1.50 -6.20 7.77
C ALA A 144 -1.07 -6.88 6.48
N CYS A 145 -1.89 -6.82 5.42
CA CYS A 145 -1.52 -7.32 4.09
C CYS A 145 -0.30 -6.59 3.52
N ALA A 146 -0.29 -5.25 3.61
CA ALA A 146 0.82 -4.43 3.14
C ALA A 146 2.14 -4.76 3.86
N LEU A 147 2.07 -5.08 5.16
CA LEU A 147 3.24 -5.40 6.00
C LEU A 147 3.71 -6.85 5.90
N LEU A 148 2.96 -7.72 5.24
CA LEU A 148 3.19 -9.17 5.27
C LEU A 148 4.59 -9.56 4.77
N GLY A 149 5.09 -8.86 3.73
CA GLY A 149 6.41 -9.07 3.17
C GLY A 149 7.56 -8.40 3.93
N ASP A 150 7.28 -7.68 5.02
CA ASP A 150 8.26 -6.81 5.70
C ASP A 150 8.91 -5.80 4.75
N PRO A 151 8.10 -5.00 4.03
CA PRO A 151 8.57 -4.19 2.93
C PRO A 151 9.40 -2.99 3.38
N GLU A 152 10.32 -2.57 2.52
CA GLU A 152 11.11 -1.34 2.69
C GLU A 152 10.30 -0.07 2.37
N VAL A 153 9.24 -0.20 1.58
CA VAL A 153 8.38 0.91 1.15
C VAL A 153 6.92 0.58 1.42
N LEU A 154 6.17 1.53 1.94
CA LEU A 154 4.71 1.46 2.05
C LEU A 154 4.06 2.53 1.17
N ILE A 155 3.08 2.12 0.36
CA ILE A 155 2.25 3.01 -0.45
C ILE A 155 0.80 2.84 0.01
N LEU A 156 0.25 3.91 0.59
CA LEU A 156 -1.07 3.90 1.21
C LEU A 156 -1.96 4.95 0.53
N ASP A 157 -3.04 4.52 -0.10
CA ASP A 157 -4.02 5.41 -0.70
C ASP A 157 -5.16 5.68 0.29
N GLU A 158 -5.29 6.93 0.71
CA GLU A 158 -6.32 7.41 1.64
C GLU A 158 -6.53 6.52 2.89
N PRO A 159 -5.47 6.13 3.63
CA PRO A 159 -5.57 5.13 4.69
C PRO A 159 -6.42 5.56 5.88
N VAL A 160 -6.78 6.84 5.97
CA VAL A 160 -7.61 7.42 7.06
C VAL A 160 -9.02 7.77 6.62
N ASN A 161 -9.36 7.58 5.34
CA ASN A 161 -10.65 8.00 4.81
C ASN A 161 -11.81 7.25 5.48
N GLY A 162 -12.79 8.03 5.96
CA GLY A 162 -13.99 7.49 6.62
C GLY A 162 -13.77 6.91 8.02
N LEU A 163 -12.57 7.03 8.59
CA LEU A 163 -12.30 6.62 9.97
C LEU A 163 -12.77 7.68 10.96
N ASP A 164 -13.11 7.22 12.17
CA ASP A 164 -13.33 8.09 13.33
C ASP A 164 -12.02 8.73 13.82
N PRO A 165 -12.07 9.74 14.70
CA PRO A 165 -10.87 10.44 15.18
C PRO A 165 -9.83 9.52 15.84
N GLU A 166 -10.27 8.44 16.49
CA GLU A 166 -9.37 7.47 17.12
C GLU A 166 -8.65 6.63 16.07
N GLY A 167 -9.36 6.14 15.06
CA GLY A 167 -8.79 5.42 13.93
C GLY A 167 -7.79 6.26 13.14
N ILE A 168 -8.10 7.55 12.91
CA ILE A 168 -7.18 8.49 12.25
C ILE A 168 -5.88 8.64 13.06
N ARG A 169 -5.98 8.85 14.38
CA ARG A 169 -4.80 8.96 15.25
C ARG A 169 -3.97 7.68 15.20
N TRP A 170 -4.63 6.52 15.34
CA TRP A 170 -3.94 5.24 15.30
C TRP A 170 -3.15 5.05 13.99
N VAL A 171 -3.76 5.29 12.82
CA VAL A 171 -3.06 5.16 11.52
C VAL A 171 -1.87 6.11 11.43
N ARG A 172 -2.04 7.36 11.85
CA ARG A 172 -0.96 8.37 11.81
C ARG A 172 0.24 7.98 12.67
N ASP A 173 -0.04 7.56 13.91
CA ASP A 173 1.02 7.15 14.85
C ASP A 173 1.70 5.87 14.37
N PHE A 174 0.93 4.94 13.83
CA PHE A 174 1.42 3.70 13.25
C PHE A 174 2.37 3.94 12.08
N VAL A 175 1.98 4.77 11.10
CA VAL A 175 2.82 5.09 9.93
C VAL A 175 4.10 5.83 10.33
N ARG A 176 4.00 6.73 11.32
CA ARG A 176 5.18 7.42 11.87
C ARG A 176 6.15 6.50 12.58
N ALA A 177 5.65 5.48 13.26
CA ALA A 177 6.48 4.50 13.96
C ALA A 177 7.21 3.54 13.00
N LEU A 178 6.74 3.42 11.74
CA LEU A 178 7.36 2.59 10.71
C LEU A 178 8.42 3.35 9.87
N ALA A 179 8.37 4.68 9.84
CA ALA A 179 9.33 5.53 9.14
C ALA A 179 10.58 5.79 9.99
#